data_5ab60ea6b3e4f97efd27972288496651
#
_entry.id   5ab60ea6b3e4f97efd27972288496651
#
_cell.length_a   1.000
_cell.length_b   1.000
_cell.length_c   1.000
_cell.angle_alpha   90.00
_cell.angle_beta   90.00
_cell.angle_gamma   90.00
#
_symmetry.space_group_name_H-M   'P 1'
#
loop_
_entity.id
_entity.type
_entity.pdbx_description
1 polymer ?
#
loop_
_entity_poly.entity_id
_entity_poly.type
_entity_poly.pdbx_seq_one_letter_code
_entity_poly.pdbx_strand_id
1 'polypeptide(L)'
;MSKANSVKTLSGVQRILEGSLIICCMIATYILIALSSFSASDPGWSQSNFDGDIENLTGAVGAWLADVLFYIFGYTAYIIPVIVALTGWLLFKRTHRLLEIDYFSVGLRLIGFLLIVFSLAALGSMNANGLYEFSAGGVAGDVIGQAML
;
A
#
# COMPACT_ATOMS: atom_id res chain seq x y z
N MET A 1 -1.52 41.45 32.88
CA MET A 1 -0.48 40.41 32.74
C MET A 1 -0.84 39.56 31.52
N SER A 2 -0.18 39.85 30.42
CA SER A 2 -0.35 39.11 29.14
C SER A 2 0.36 37.77 29.23
N LYS A 3 -0.39 36.66 29.15
CA LYS A 3 0.19 35.31 28.92
C LYS A 3 0.75 35.27 27.51
N ALA A 4 2.06 35.48 27.39
CA ALA A 4 2.75 35.18 26.13
C ALA A 4 2.52 33.70 25.79
N ASN A 5 1.78 33.42 24.71
CA ASN A 5 1.71 32.10 24.11
C ASN A 5 3.12 31.72 23.63
N SER A 6 3.85 30.96 24.45
CA SER A 6 5.10 30.36 23.99
C SER A 6 4.73 29.38 22.88
N VAL A 7 5.01 29.76 21.65
CA VAL A 7 4.96 28.85 20.50
C VAL A 7 5.93 27.72 20.82
N LYS A 8 5.39 26.53 21.14
CA LYS A 8 6.19 25.35 21.42
C LYS A 8 6.92 25.00 20.14
N THR A 9 8.21 25.29 20.07
CA THR A 9 9.04 24.85 18.94
C THR A 9 9.07 23.34 18.91
N LEU A 10 8.59 22.76 17.82
CA LEU A 10 8.63 21.31 17.60
C LEU A 10 10.08 20.83 17.66
N SER A 11 10.32 19.72 18.37
CA SER A 11 11.66 19.08 18.38
C SER A 11 12.01 18.60 16.97
N GLY A 12 13.29 18.49 16.61
CA GLY A 12 13.73 18.01 15.29
C GLY A 12 13.09 16.67 14.93
N VAL A 13 12.94 15.77 15.91
CA VAL A 13 12.28 14.45 15.74
C VAL A 13 10.80 14.61 15.38
N GLN A 14 10.08 15.54 15.99
CA GLN A 14 8.66 15.77 15.65
C GLN A 14 8.49 16.24 14.20
N ARG A 15 9.36 17.10 13.71
CA ARG A 15 9.34 17.56 12.31
C ARG A 15 9.61 16.43 11.32
N ILE A 16 10.54 15.51 11.64
CA ILE A 16 10.83 14.35 10.81
C ILE A 16 9.61 13.42 10.76
N LEU A 17 8.92 13.21 11.89
CA LEU A 17 7.73 12.36 11.94
C LEU A 17 6.54 12.97 11.21
N GLU A 18 6.32 14.28 11.31
CA GLU A 18 5.32 14.99 10.52
C GLU A 18 5.62 14.89 9.03
N GLY A 19 6.90 15.07 8.63
CA GLY A 19 7.34 14.87 7.26
C GLY A 19 7.10 13.44 6.77
N SER A 20 7.41 12.43 7.58
CA SER A 20 7.19 11.03 7.23
C SER A 20 5.70 10.69 7.07
N LEU A 21 4.83 11.25 7.92
CA LEU A 21 3.38 11.09 7.79
C LEU A 21 2.88 11.66 6.46
N ILE A 22 3.31 12.87 6.11
CA ILE A 22 2.93 13.52 4.84
C ILE A 22 3.38 12.67 3.66
N ILE A 23 4.62 12.20 3.66
CA ILE A 23 5.17 11.35 2.59
C ILE A 23 4.36 10.05 2.47
N CYS A 24 4.07 9.37 3.59
CA CYS A 24 3.27 8.15 3.57
C CYS A 24 1.86 8.41 3.02
N CYS A 25 1.22 9.51 3.40
CA CYS A 25 -0.09 9.88 2.87
C CYS A 25 -0.04 10.17 1.37
N MET A 26 1.00 10.85 0.89
CA MET A 26 1.18 11.12 -0.54
C MET A 26 1.38 9.82 -1.34
N ILE A 27 2.22 8.90 -0.84
CA ILE A 27 2.45 7.59 -1.47
C ILE A 27 1.16 6.76 -1.47
N ALA A 28 0.44 6.72 -0.34
CA ALA A 28 -0.83 6.00 -0.24
C ALA A 28 -1.86 6.54 -1.23
N THR A 29 -1.99 7.86 -1.34
CA THR A 29 -2.91 8.51 -2.28
C THR A 29 -2.50 8.22 -3.71
N TYR A 30 -1.20 8.28 -4.04
CA TYR A 30 -0.69 7.97 -5.37
C TYR A 30 -1.02 6.52 -5.78
N ILE A 31 -0.76 5.54 -4.89
CA ILE A 31 -1.07 4.13 -5.14
C ILE A 31 -2.58 3.94 -5.30
N LEU A 32 -3.40 4.59 -4.47
CA LEU A 32 -4.85 4.48 -4.54
C LEU A 32 -5.40 5.01 -5.88
N ILE A 33 -4.88 6.15 -6.36
CA ILE A 33 -5.27 6.72 -7.66
C ILE A 33 -4.80 5.79 -8.79
N ALA A 34 -3.56 5.27 -8.72
CA ALA A 34 -3.02 4.34 -9.71
C ALA A 34 -3.90 3.09 -9.84
N LEU A 35 -4.30 2.48 -8.72
CA LEU A 35 -5.16 1.30 -8.70
C LEU A 35 -6.59 1.63 -9.18
N SER A 36 -7.15 2.77 -8.79
CA SER A 36 -8.52 3.15 -9.15
C SER A 36 -8.70 3.55 -10.61
N SER A 37 -7.62 4.00 -11.25
CA SER A 37 -7.57 4.37 -12.67
C SER A 37 -6.84 3.34 -13.52
N PHE A 38 -6.74 2.09 -13.06
CA PHE A 38 -6.11 1.02 -13.81
C PHE A 38 -6.88 0.73 -15.10
N SER A 39 -6.16 0.64 -16.21
CA SER A 39 -6.66 0.18 -17.51
C SER A 39 -5.78 -0.97 -18.00
N ALA A 40 -6.42 -2.05 -18.48
CA ALA A 40 -5.69 -3.19 -19.04
C ALA A 40 -5.01 -2.86 -20.38
N SER A 41 -5.34 -1.72 -21.00
CA SER A 41 -4.70 -1.22 -22.22
C SER A 41 -3.40 -0.47 -21.98
N ASP A 42 -3.12 -0.07 -20.72
CA ASP A 42 -1.92 0.69 -20.39
C ASP A 42 -0.65 -0.18 -20.38
N PRO A 43 0.53 0.42 -20.56
CA PRO A 43 1.79 -0.31 -20.49
C PRO A 43 1.99 -0.87 -19.08
N GLY A 44 2.14 -2.18 -18.96
CA GLY A 44 2.29 -2.89 -17.70
C GLY A 44 3.35 -3.98 -17.74
N TRP A 45 3.55 -4.64 -16.63
CA TRP A 45 4.38 -5.84 -16.53
C TRP A 45 3.76 -7.03 -17.26
N SER A 46 2.44 -7.16 -17.20
CA SER A 46 1.69 -8.26 -17.81
C SER A 46 1.46 -8.08 -19.31
N GLN A 47 1.65 -6.86 -19.81
CA GLN A 47 1.35 -6.48 -21.20
C GLN A 47 2.61 -6.04 -21.94
N SER A 48 2.93 -6.72 -23.05
CA SER A 48 4.12 -6.45 -23.86
C SER A 48 3.87 -5.54 -25.07
N ASN A 49 2.62 -5.31 -25.46
CA ASN A 49 2.26 -4.52 -26.63
C ASN A 49 1.44 -3.29 -26.20
N PHE A 50 2.09 -2.14 -26.17
CA PHE A 50 1.44 -0.87 -25.92
C PHE A 50 1.50 -0.02 -27.20
N ASP A 51 0.34 0.33 -27.73
CA ASP A 51 0.17 1.26 -28.87
C ASP A 51 -0.99 2.21 -28.53
N GLY A 52 -0.71 3.27 -27.76
CA GLY A 52 -1.77 4.23 -27.44
C GLY A 52 -1.40 5.27 -26.40
N ASP A 53 -2.38 6.07 -26.01
CA ASP A 53 -2.27 7.01 -24.90
C ASP A 53 -2.51 6.30 -23.56
N ILE A 54 -1.77 6.71 -22.53
CA ILE A 54 -1.90 6.14 -21.17
C ILE A 54 -3.16 6.68 -20.52
N GLU A 55 -4.08 5.79 -20.14
CA GLU A 55 -5.35 6.13 -19.51
C GLU A 55 -5.23 6.31 -17.99
N ASN A 56 -4.20 5.71 -17.36
CA ASN A 56 -4.00 5.81 -15.93
C ASN A 56 -3.70 7.25 -15.51
N LEU A 57 -4.47 7.77 -14.54
CA LEU A 57 -4.34 9.14 -14.03
C LEU A 57 -2.97 9.47 -13.42
N THR A 58 -2.20 8.45 -13.02
CA THR A 58 -0.86 8.62 -12.48
C THR A 58 0.25 8.38 -13.51
N GLY A 59 -0.13 8.23 -14.77
CA GLY A 59 0.78 8.05 -15.90
C GLY A 59 1.40 6.66 -15.97
N ALA A 60 2.42 6.49 -16.81
CA ALA A 60 3.06 5.18 -17.07
C ALA A 60 3.58 4.48 -15.82
N VAL A 61 4.17 5.23 -14.87
CA VAL A 61 4.70 4.66 -13.64
C VAL A 61 3.58 4.10 -12.76
N GLY A 62 2.45 4.82 -12.68
CA GLY A 62 1.31 4.36 -11.92
C GLY A 62 0.59 3.20 -12.60
N ALA A 63 0.47 3.20 -13.93
CA ALA A 63 -0.06 2.10 -14.70
C ALA A 63 0.73 0.81 -14.44
N TRP A 64 2.06 0.89 -14.57
CA TRP A 64 2.95 -0.23 -14.30
C TRP A 64 2.84 -0.73 -12.86
N LEU A 65 2.81 0.19 -11.88
CA LEU A 65 2.68 -0.15 -10.47
C LEU A 65 1.34 -0.84 -10.17
N ALA A 66 0.25 -0.33 -10.72
CA ALA A 66 -1.08 -0.89 -10.56
C ALA A 66 -1.18 -2.30 -11.17
N ASP A 67 -0.62 -2.49 -12.36
CA ASP A 67 -0.56 -3.78 -13.03
C ASP A 67 0.18 -4.84 -12.19
N VAL A 68 1.38 -4.52 -11.69
CA VAL A 68 2.15 -5.41 -10.81
C VAL A 68 1.38 -5.76 -9.54
N LEU A 69 0.73 -4.76 -8.92
CA LEU A 69 -0.02 -4.98 -7.68
C LEU A 69 -1.26 -5.85 -7.91
N PHE A 70 -2.01 -5.63 -8.99
CA PHE A 70 -3.14 -6.48 -9.34
C PHE A 70 -2.71 -7.88 -9.77
N TYR A 71 -1.63 -8.01 -10.51
CA TYR A 71 -1.07 -9.31 -10.90
C TYR A 71 -0.72 -10.16 -9.68
N ILE A 72 -0.06 -9.56 -8.67
CA ILE A 72 0.38 -10.29 -7.47
C ILE A 72 -0.77 -10.53 -6.49
N PHE A 73 -1.55 -9.50 -6.17
CA PHE A 73 -2.50 -9.49 -5.06
C PHE A 73 -3.97 -9.45 -5.48
N GLY A 74 -4.27 -9.25 -6.77
CA GLY A 74 -5.65 -9.06 -7.21
C GLY A 74 -6.34 -7.91 -6.47
N TYR A 75 -7.58 -8.11 -6.05
CA TYR A 75 -8.35 -7.10 -5.28
C TYR A 75 -7.71 -6.70 -3.96
N THR A 76 -6.94 -7.58 -3.34
CA THR A 76 -6.30 -7.27 -2.06
C THR A 76 -5.23 -6.20 -2.19
N ALA A 77 -4.81 -5.84 -3.41
CA ALA A 77 -3.93 -4.71 -3.70
C ALA A 77 -4.46 -3.39 -3.12
N TYR A 78 -5.79 -3.19 -3.05
CA TYR A 78 -6.40 -2.00 -2.45
C TYR A 78 -6.14 -1.84 -0.94
N ILE A 79 -5.72 -2.89 -0.27
CA ILE A 79 -5.34 -2.83 1.14
C ILE A 79 -3.98 -2.12 1.30
N ILE A 80 -3.09 -2.20 0.30
CA ILE A 80 -1.73 -1.66 0.36
C ILE A 80 -1.71 -0.15 0.67
N PRO A 81 -2.43 0.73 -0.05
CA PRO A 81 -2.45 2.15 0.27
C PRO A 81 -2.98 2.44 1.68
N VAL A 82 -3.96 1.68 2.16
CA VAL A 82 -4.50 1.83 3.53
C VAL A 82 -3.39 1.56 4.56
N ILE A 83 -2.58 0.54 4.34
CA ILE A 83 -1.49 0.19 5.25
C ILE A 83 -0.37 1.21 5.22
N VAL A 84 0.00 1.69 4.04
CA VAL A 84 1.01 2.75 3.91
C VAL A 84 0.56 3.98 4.72
N ALA A 85 -0.70 4.40 4.61
CA ALA A 85 -1.25 5.50 5.38
C ALA A 85 -1.27 5.23 6.89
N LEU A 86 -1.71 4.03 7.30
CA LEU A 86 -1.72 3.61 8.71
C LEU A 86 -0.32 3.53 9.30
N THR A 87 0.67 3.08 8.53
CA THR A 87 2.07 3.04 8.96
C THR A 87 2.58 4.43 9.26
N GLY A 88 2.34 5.40 8.36
CA GLY A 88 2.69 6.80 8.59
C GLY A 88 2.05 7.35 9.86
N TRP A 89 0.76 7.07 10.07
CA TRP A 89 0.05 7.50 11.28
C TRP A 89 0.56 6.84 12.56
N LEU A 90 0.86 5.56 12.54
CA LEU A 90 1.43 4.85 13.69
C LEU A 90 2.83 5.37 14.05
N LEU A 91 3.66 5.67 13.05
CA LEU A 91 4.96 6.30 13.26
C LEU A 91 4.80 7.67 13.91
N PHE A 92 3.89 8.50 13.41
CA PHE A 92 3.60 9.81 13.98
C PHE A 92 3.10 9.73 15.43
N LYS A 93 2.18 8.80 15.74
CA LYS A 93 1.64 8.61 17.09
C LYS A 93 2.68 8.13 18.10
N ARG A 94 3.72 7.43 17.67
CA ARG A 94 4.79 6.89 18.53
C ARG A 94 5.87 7.90 18.94
N THR A 95 5.68 9.18 18.71
CA THR A 95 6.64 10.29 18.94
C THR A 95 7.41 10.23 20.28
N HIS A 96 6.82 9.64 21.32
CA HIS A 96 7.44 9.58 22.66
C HIS A 96 8.27 8.32 22.93
N ARG A 97 8.34 7.34 22.02
CA ARG A 97 9.04 6.06 22.24
C ARG A 97 9.97 5.62 21.11
N LEU A 98 10.37 6.54 20.23
CA LEU A 98 11.24 6.19 19.08
C LEU A 98 12.66 5.78 19.46
N LEU A 99 13.09 6.00 20.69
CA LEU A 99 14.40 5.59 21.19
C LEU A 99 14.46 4.11 21.62
N GLU A 100 13.32 3.42 21.71
CA GLU A 100 13.22 2.00 22.04
C GLU A 100 12.47 1.26 20.92
N ILE A 101 13.07 1.21 19.72
CA ILE A 101 12.52 0.37 18.65
C ILE A 101 12.93 -1.07 18.96
N ASP A 102 11.97 -1.85 19.43
CA ASP A 102 12.10 -3.31 19.48
C ASP A 102 11.91 -3.87 18.05
N TYR A 103 13.03 -4.12 17.38
CA TYR A 103 13.05 -4.67 16.01
C TYR A 103 12.34 -6.03 15.92
N PHE A 104 12.35 -6.82 17.01
CA PHE A 104 11.66 -8.09 17.05
C PHE A 104 10.14 -7.90 16.99
N SER A 105 9.58 -6.98 17.77
CA SER A 105 8.15 -6.65 17.71
C SER A 105 7.72 -6.07 16.37
N VAL A 106 8.59 -5.29 15.72
CA VAL A 106 8.32 -4.77 14.36
C VAL A 106 8.32 -5.91 13.35
N GLY A 107 9.28 -6.83 13.42
CA GLY A 107 9.34 -8.02 12.57
C GLY A 107 8.09 -8.89 12.71
N LEU A 108 7.66 -9.20 13.94
CA LEU A 108 6.44 -9.97 14.20
C LEU A 108 5.19 -9.32 13.62
N ARG A 109 5.08 -8.00 13.72
CA ARG A 109 3.93 -7.26 13.13
C ARG A 109 3.95 -7.31 11.62
N LEU A 110 5.13 -7.19 11.00
CA LEU A 110 5.28 -7.30 9.55
C LEU A 110 4.88 -8.70 9.06
N ILE A 111 5.34 -9.76 9.74
CA ILE A 111 4.97 -11.14 9.44
C ILE A 111 3.46 -11.34 9.58
N GLY A 112 2.87 -10.92 10.72
CA GLY A 112 1.42 -11.03 10.93
C GLY A 112 0.62 -10.28 9.88
N PHE A 113 1.12 -9.12 9.46
CA PHE A 113 0.54 -8.35 8.38
C PHE A 113 0.59 -9.08 7.03
N LEU A 114 1.76 -9.60 6.64
CA LEU A 114 1.91 -10.38 5.40
C LEU A 114 0.97 -11.60 5.40
N LEU A 115 0.84 -12.29 6.54
CA LEU A 115 -0.07 -13.41 6.68
C LEU A 115 -1.54 -13.00 6.45
N ILE A 116 -1.96 -11.83 6.95
CA ILE A 116 -3.31 -11.31 6.70
C ILE A 116 -3.53 -11.03 5.22
N VAL A 117 -2.59 -10.35 4.55
CA VAL A 117 -2.69 -10.02 3.12
C VAL A 117 -2.77 -11.30 2.28
N PHE A 118 -1.90 -12.26 2.53
CA PHE A 118 -1.89 -13.53 1.81
C PHE A 118 -3.15 -14.36 2.08
N SER A 119 -3.65 -14.39 3.32
CA SER A 119 -4.91 -15.08 3.64
C SER A 119 -6.10 -14.45 2.93
N LEU A 120 -6.17 -13.12 2.88
CA LEU A 120 -7.23 -12.41 2.16
C LEU A 120 -7.13 -12.64 0.65
N ALA A 121 -5.90 -12.67 0.09
CA ALA A 121 -5.68 -12.99 -1.31
C ALA A 121 -6.15 -14.42 -1.65
N ALA A 122 -5.82 -15.40 -0.80
CA ALA A 122 -6.25 -16.79 -0.97
C ALA A 122 -7.77 -16.92 -0.88
N LEU A 123 -8.40 -16.28 0.09
CA LEU A 123 -9.87 -16.27 0.20
C LEU A 123 -10.52 -15.58 -1.00
N GLY A 124 -9.91 -14.52 -1.52
CA GLY A 124 -10.36 -13.84 -2.72
C GLY A 124 -10.34 -14.76 -3.93
N SER A 125 -9.24 -15.48 -4.16
CA SER A 125 -9.12 -16.39 -5.31
C SER A 125 -10.11 -17.58 -5.25
N MET A 126 -10.45 -18.05 -4.05
CA MET A 126 -11.37 -19.19 -3.86
C MET A 126 -12.85 -18.80 -3.97
N ASN A 127 -13.23 -17.56 -3.64
CA ASN A 127 -14.64 -17.18 -3.46
C ASN A 127 -15.12 -16.07 -4.39
N ALA A 128 -14.26 -15.39 -5.11
CA ALA A 128 -14.63 -14.27 -5.96
C ALA A 128 -14.22 -14.50 -7.42
N ASN A 129 -15.06 -14.05 -8.34
CA ASN A 129 -14.69 -13.97 -9.75
C ASN A 129 -13.64 -12.87 -9.93
N GLY A 130 -12.66 -13.11 -10.81
CA GLY A 130 -11.62 -12.13 -11.11
C GLY A 130 -12.19 -10.82 -11.64
N LEU A 131 -11.47 -9.73 -11.35
CA LEU A 131 -11.68 -8.44 -11.98
C LEU A 131 -10.64 -8.28 -13.09
N TYR A 132 -11.08 -7.73 -14.21
CA TYR A 132 -10.21 -7.63 -15.38
C TYR A 132 -9.69 -9.02 -15.81
N GLU A 133 -8.46 -9.10 -16.26
CA GLU A 133 -7.79 -10.33 -16.68
C GLU A 133 -7.11 -11.09 -15.53
N PHE A 134 -7.16 -10.55 -14.29
CA PHE A 134 -6.50 -11.12 -13.11
C PHE A 134 -7.48 -11.90 -12.24
N SER A 135 -6.96 -12.92 -11.55
CA SER A 135 -7.75 -13.59 -10.51
C SER A 135 -8.04 -12.64 -9.34
N ALA A 136 -9.12 -12.89 -8.61
CA ALA A 136 -9.51 -12.02 -7.49
C ALA A 136 -8.44 -11.92 -6.39
N GLY A 137 -7.61 -12.95 -6.21
CA GLY A 137 -6.50 -12.96 -5.26
C GLY A 137 -5.13 -12.75 -5.90
N GLY A 138 -5.07 -12.58 -7.22
CA GLY A 138 -3.82 -12.55 -7.97
C GLY A 138 -3.05 -13.86 -7.88
N VAL A 139 -1.82 -13.86 -8.42
CA VAL A 139 -0.95 -15.04 -8.38
C VAL A 139 -0.69 -15.54 -6.96
N ALA A 140 -0.53 -14.62 -6.00
CA ALA A 140 -0.29 -14.98 -4.61
C ALA A 140 -1.49 -15.72 -4.00
N GLY A 141 -2.72 -15.27 -4.27
CA GLY A 141 -3.94 -15.91 -3.83
C GLY A 141 -4.15 -17.28 -4.46
N ASP A 142 -3.90 -17.40 -5.75
CA ASP A 142 -4.07 -18.65 -6.50
C ASP A 142 -3.10 -19.74 -6.04
N VAL A 143 -1.82 -19.40 -5.83
CA VAL A 143 -0.82 -20.36 -5.34
C VAL A 143 -1.17 -20.86 -3.94
N ILE A 144 -1.58 -19.97 -3.05
CA ILE A 144 -1.93 -20.36 -1.67
C ILE A 144 -3.27 -21.11 -1.66
N GLY A 145 -4.26 -20.62 -2.42
CA GLY A 145 -5.56 -21.26 -2.53
C GLY A 145 -5.47 -22.69 -3.06
N GLN A 146 -4.65 -22.94 -4.08
CA GLN A 146 -4.39 -24.30 -4.61
C GLN A 146 -3.63 -25.20 -3.62
N ALA A 147 -2.75 -24.63 -2.80
CA ALA A 147 -2.04 -25.40 -1.78
C ALA A 147 -2.92 -25.82 -0.58
N MET A 148 -4.09 -25.20 -0.44
CA MET A 148 -5.05 -25.47 0.66
C MET A 148 -6.18 -26.44 0.25
N LEU A 149 -6.32 -26.75 -1.05
CA LEU A 149 -7.28 -27.70 -1.59
C LEU A 149 -6.65 -29.09 -1.70
#